data_4dad8a462c697420601e4b77aac028b6
#
_entry.id   4dad8a462c697420601e4b77aac028b6
#
_cell.length_a   1.000
_cell.length_b   1.000
_cell.length_c   1.000
_cell.angle_alpha   90.00
_cell.angle_beta   90.00
_cell.angle_gamma   90.00
#
_symmetry.space_group_name_H-M   'P 1'
#
loop_
_entity.id
_entity.type
_entity.pdbx_description
1 polymer ?
#
loop_
_entity_poly.entity_id
_entity_poly.type
_entity_poly.pdbx_seq_one_letter_code
_entity_poly.pdbx_strand_id
1 'polypeptide(L)'
;DFGMGNPDQPTPDEIVEKLREASLDGSTHRYSQSKGIPRLRKSICDWYERKYKVVLDPETEAVVTMGSKEGLGHLALATLDKGDAVLVPNPSYPIHPYGFVIAGADIRHVPIGEDIDFFSELESAMKNSFPKPKMLVLNFPGNPSTECIELDFFEKIVAFAKEHKIWVIQDLAY
;
A
#
# COMPACT_ATOMS: atom_id res chain seq x y z
N ASP A 1 0.69 10.12 -25.62
CA ASP A 1 -0.53 9.84 -24.85
C ASP A 1 -0.28 10.20 -23.38
N PHE A 2 -1.05 11.15 -22.86
CA PHE A 2 -0.99 11.58 -21.45
C PHE A 2 -2.10 10.94 -20.59
N GLY A 3 -2.90 10.06 -21.17
CA GLY A 3 -4.02 9.40 -20.47
C GLY A 3 -3.64 8.12 -19.76
N MET A 4 -2.45 7.59 -20.03
CA MET A 4 -1.97 6.35 -19.40
C MET A 4 -0.56 6.54 -18.86
N GLY A 5 -0.39 6.39 -17.54
CA GLY A 5 0.91 6.45 -16.88
C GLY A 5 1.72 5.15 -17.03
N ASN A 6 2.05 4.78 -18.25
CA ASN A 6 2.88 3.60 -18.49
C ASN A 6 4.37 4.01 -18.57
N PRO A 7 5.28 3.31 -17.89
CA PRO A 7 6.71 3.58 -18.01
C PRO A 7 7.18 3.48 -19.47
N ASP A 8 7.93 4.46 -19.93
CA ASP A 8 8.47 4.54 -21.30
C ASP A 8 9.95 4.13 -21.39
N GLN A 9 10.60 3.95 -20.27
CA GLN A 9 12.00 3.51 -20.20
C GLN A 9 12.08 1.98 -20.04
N PRO A 10 13.06 1.34 -20.69
CA PRO A 10 13.27 -0.09 -20.53
C PRO A 10 13.75 -0.42 -19.10
N THR A 11 13.52 -1.67 -18.71
CA THR A 11 14.10 -2.20 -17.47
C THR A 11 15.62 -2.14 -17.54
N PRO A 12 16.32 -1.74 -16.46
CA PRO A 12 17.79 -1.75 -16.42
C PRO A 12 18.39 -3.11 -16.80
N ASP A 13 19.47 -3.09 -17.59
CA ASP A 13 20.09 -4.30 -18.15
C ASP A 13 20.52 -5.29 -17.05
N GLU A 14 21.00 -4.80 -15.90
CA GLU A 14 21.40 -5.64 -14.77
C GLU A 14 20.25 -6.49 -14.23
N ILE A 15 19.01 -5.95 -14.23
CA ILE A 15 17.83 -6.68 -13.81
C ILE A 15 17.45 -7.73 -14.85
N VAL A 16 17.50 -7.35 -16.14
CA VAL A 16 17.19 -8.26 -17.25
C VAL A 16 18.17 -9.43 -17.28
N GLU A 17 19.48 -9.16 -17.18
CA GLU A 17 20.50 -10.20 -17.17
C GLU A 17 20.37 -11.12 -15.94
N LYS A 18 20.03 -10.57 -14.76
CA LYS A 18 19.81 -11.40 -13.58
C LYS A 18 18.58 -12.29 -13.70
N LEU A 19 17.52 -11.80 -14.33
CA LEU A 19 16.35 -12.63 -14.65
C LEU A 19 16.71 -13.74 -15.63
N ARG A 20 17.50 -13.43 -16.67
CA ARG A 20 17.99 -14.42 -17.66
C ARG A 20 18.85 -15.50 -16.98
N GLU A 21 19.79 -15.11 -16.14
CA GLU A 21 20.62 -16.05 -15.37
C GLU A 21 19.76 -16.97 -14.51
N ALA A 22 18.84 -16.39 -13.73
CA ALA A 22 17.97 -17.15 -12.84
C ALA A 22 17.02 -18.10 -13.61
N SER A 23 16.56 -17.72 -14.80
CA SER A 23 15.69 -18.56 -15.61
C SER A 23 16.41 -19.77 -16.24
N LEU A 24 17.73 -19.78 -16.28
CA LEU A 24 18.53 -20.93 -16.75
C LEU A 24 18.85 -21.91 -15.61
N ASP A 25 18.63 -21.54 -14.37
CA ASP A 25 18.81 -22.41 -13.21
C ASP A 25 17.55 -23.25 -12.96
N GLY A 26 17.58 -24.52 -13.27
CA GLY A 26 16.46 -25.45 -13.07
C GLY A 26 15.96 -25.55 -11.61
N SER A 27 16.74 -25.12 -10.64
CA SER A 27 16.30 -25.08 -9.23
C SER A 27 15.24 -24.00 -8.98
N THR A 28 15.14 -23.00 -9.85
CA THR A 28 14.14 -21.92 -9.77
C THR A 28 12.80 -22.26 -10.42
N HIS A 29 12.69 -23.40 -11.11
CA HIS A 29 11.48 -23.83 -11.85
C HIS A 29 10.45 -24.55 -10.95
N ARG A 30 10.53 -24.39 -9.66
CA ARG A 30 9.64 -25.04 -8.70
C ARG A 30 8.47 -24.13 -8.31
N TYR A 31 7.55 -24.68 -7.53
CA TYR A 31 6.49 -23.88 -6.93
C TYR A 31 7.06 -22.68 -6.15
N SER A 32 6.43 -21.53 -6.30
CA SER A 32 6.76 -20.36 -5.51
C SER A 32 6.43 -20.57 -4.03
N GLN A 33 7.16 -19.89 -3.15
CA GLN A 33 6.82 -19.84 -1.73
C GLN A 33 5.75 -18.75 -1.52
N SER A 34 4.72 -19.06 -0.74
CA SER A 34 3.58 -18.15 -0.51
C SER A 34 3.96 -16.79 0.07
N LYS A 35 5.01 -16.73 0.90
CA LYS A 35 5.56 -15.47 1.45
C LYS A 35 6.61 -14.80 0.54
N GLY A 36 6.99 -15.44 -0.56
CA GLY A 36 8.20 -15.11 -1.32
C GLY A 36 9.46 -15.77 -0.76
N ILE A 37 10.51 -15.82 -1.58
CA ILE A 37 11.77 -16.47 -1.19
C ILE A 37 12.46 -15.72 -0.04
N PRO A 38 13.06 -16.42 0.94
CA PRO A 38 13.68 -15.80 2.12
C PRO A 38 14.72 -14.73 1.78
N ARG A 39 15.52 -14.95 0.73
CA ARG A 39 16.54 -14.00 0.28
C ARG A 39 15.93 -12.66 -0.17
N LEU A 40 14.80 -12.68 -0.87
CA LEU A 40 14.12 -11.45 -1.30
C LEU A 40 13.53 -10.71 -0.10
N ARG A 41 12.85 -11.41 0.81
CA ARG A 41 12.30 -10.81 2.04
C ARG A 41 13.40 -10.17 2.89
N LYS A 42 14.53 -10.88 3.07
CA LYS A 42 15.71 -10.32 3.74
C LYS A 42 16.22 -9.06 3.03
N SER A 43 16.34 -9.08 1.71
CA SER A 43 16.82 -7.92 0.94
C SER A 43 15.90 -6.71 1.07
N ILE A 44 14.58 -6.93 1.17
CA ILE A 44 13.60 -5.87 1.45
C ILE A 44 13.87 -5.25 2.83
N CYS A 45 14.00 -6.08 3.87
CA CYS A 45 14.27 -5.60 5.24
C CYS A 45 15.62 -4.85 5.33
N ASP A 46 16.67 -5.41 4.74
CA ASP A 46 18.00 -4.77 4.68
C ASP A 46 17.95 -3.41 3.94
N TRP A 47 17.08 -3.28 2.93
CA TRP A 47 16.89 -2.01 2.22
C TRP A 47 16.20 -0.97 3.12
N TYR A 48 15.15 -1.35 3.86
CA TYR A 48 14.49 -0.49 4.83
C TYR A 48 15.44 -0.01 5.93
N GLU A 49 16.27 -0.92 6.46
CA GLU A 49 17.28 -0.56 7.46
C GLU A 49 18.31 0.45 6.91
N ARG A 50 18.85 0.19 5.70
CA ARG A 50 19.83 1.10 5.09
C ARG A 50 19.24 2.48 4.81
N LYS A 51 18.03 2.53 4.23
CA LYS A 51 17.45 3.77 3.71
C LYS A 51 16.71 4.56 4.78
N TYR A 52 15.96 3.90 5.63
CA TYR A 52 15.04 4.53 6.58
C TYR A 52 15.40 4.30 8.04
N LYS A 53 16.43 3.51 8.34
CA LYS A 53 16.80 3.10 9.71
C LYS A 53 15.68 2.34 10.44
N VAL A 54 14.84 1.66 9.67
CA VAL A 54 13.77 0.79 10.18
C VAL A 54 14.24 -0.65 10.10
N VAL A 55 14.35 -1.31 11.24
CA VAL A 55 14.71 -2.72 11.35
C VAL A 55 13.44 -3.56 11.32
N LEU A 56 13.35 -4.49 10.38
CA LEU A 56 12.20 -5.39 10.17
C LEU A 56 12.65 -6.84 10.21
N ASP A 57 11.79 -7.71 10.72
CA ASP A 57 11.99 -9.16 10.70
C ASP A 57 11.50 -9.76 9.36
N PRO A 58 12.38 -10.34 8.52
CA PRO A 58 11.99 -10.91 7.24
C PRO A 58 11.05 -12.12 7.35
N GLU A 59 10.90 -12.74 8.53
CA GLU A 59 9.99 -13.88 8.70
C GLU A 59 8.55 -13.47 9.05
N THR A 60 8.38 -12.33 9.70
CA THR A 60 7.09 -11.90 10.25
C THR A 60 6.61 -10.55 9.70
N GLU A 61 7.50 -9.71 9.14
CA GLU A 61 7.18 -8.35 8.73
C GLU A 61 7.43 -8.07 7.24
N ALA A 62 7.75 -9.11 6.46
CA ALA A 62 7.90 -9.01 5.02
C ALA A 62 7.19 -10.13 4.27
N VAL A 63 6.41 -9.78 3.26
CA VAL A 63 5.78 -10.70 2.31
C VAL A 63 5.94 -10.17 0.90
N VAL A 64 6.16 -11.07 -0.06
CA VAL A 64 6.25 -10.76 -1.48
C VAL A 64 4.93 -11.11 -2.15
N THR A 65 4.42 -10.18 -2.95
CA THR A 65 3.19 -10.37 -3.72
C THR A 65 3.44 -10.14 -5.21
N MET A 66 2.56 -10.61 -6.06
CA MET A 66 2.62 -10.37 -7.51
C MET A 66 2.00 -9.00 -7.84
N GLY A 67 2.71 -7.94 -7.42
CA GLY A 67 2.27 -6.56 -7.50
C GLY A 67 1.47 -6.12 -6.26
N SER A 68 1.44 -4.80 -6.01
CA SER A 68 0.74 -4.20 -4.87
C SER A 68 -0.77 -4.43 -4.89
N LYS A 69 -1.38 -4.54 -6.07
CA LYS A 69 -2.82 -4.83 -6.21
C LYS A 69 -3.22 -6.16 -5.57
N GLU A 70 -2.45 -7.22 -5.83
CA GLU A 70 -2.67 -8.52 -5.19
C GLU A 70 -2.49 -8.40 -3.68
N GLY A 71 -1.42 -7.73 -3.25
CA GLY A 71 -1.13 -7.51 -1.84
C GLY A 71 -2.27 -6.80 -1.11
N LEU A 72 -2.77 -5.70 -1.67
CA LEU A 72 -3.88 -4.93 -1.09
C LEU A 72 -5.19 -5.72 -1.05
N GLY A 73 -5.53 -6.42 -2.14
CA GLY A 73 -6.74 -7.24 -2.19
C GLY A 73 -6.72 -8.39 -1.17
N HIS A 74 -5.59 -9.10 -1.07
CA HIS A 74 -5.44 -10.19 -0.09
C HIS A 74 -5.35 -9.67 1.35
N LEU A 75 -4.73 -8.51 1.58
CA LEU A 75 -4.72 -7.87 2.89
C LEU A 75 -6.16 -7.55 3.35
N ALA A 76 -6.97 -6.99 2.45
CA ALA A 76 -8.38 -6.73 2.75
C ALA A 76 -9.13 -8.00 3.13
N LEU A 77 -9.00 -9.07 2.33
CA LEU A 77 -9.63 -10.37 2.62
C LEU A 77 -9.15 -11.01 3.93
N ALA A 78 -7.89 -10.78 4.31
CA ALA A 78 -7.30 -11.37 5.51
C ALA A 78 -7.66 -10.62 6.81
N THR A 79 -8.07 -9.34 6.71
CA THR A 79 -8.17 -8.46 7.88
C THR A 79 -9.54 -7.86 8.10
N LEU A 80 -10.44 -7.95 7.12
CA LEU A 80 -11.77 -7.35 7.17
C LEU A 80 -12.88 -8.38 7.01
N ASP A 81 -13.99 -8.08 7.67
CA ASP A 81 -15.26 -8.77 7.50
C ASP A 81 -16.26 -7.89 6.74
N LYS A 82 -17.33 -8.52 6.25
CA LYS A 82 -18.42 -7.82 5.59
C LYS A 82 -19.02 -6.74 6.50
N GLY A 83 -19.06 -5.52 5.98
CA GLY A 83 -19.60 -4.35 6.68
C GLY A 83 -18.59 -3.60 7.55
N ASP A 84 -17.34 -4.05 7.62
CA ASP A 84 -16.26 -3.24 8.21
C ASP A 84 -16.04 -1.95 7.41
N ALA A 85 -15.81 -0.84 8.08
CA ALA A 85 -15.59 0.44 7.41
C ALA A 85 -14.10 0.73 7.20
N VAL A 86 -13.78 1.29 6.03
CA VAL A 86 -12.42 1.69 5.62
C VAL A 86 -12.44 3.13 5.10
N LEU A 87 -11.52 3.95 5.60
CA LEU A 87 -11.31 5.33 5.14
C LEU A 87 -10.41 5.31 3.91
N VAL A 88 -10.84 5.97 2.84
CA VAL A 88 -10.09 6.07 1.59
C VAL A 88 -10.18 7.50 1.05
N PRO A 89 -9.05 8.19 0.79
CA PRO A 89 -9.07 9.48 0.13
C PRO A 89 -9.79 9.43 -1.21
N ASN A 90 -10.42 10.54 -1.60
CA ASN A 90 -11.08 10.68 -2.88
C ASN A 90 -10.70 12.04 -3.52
N PRO A 91 -10.08 12.06 -4.70
CA PRO A 91 -9.84 10.93 -5.63
C PRO A 91 -8.75 9.96 -5.15
N SER A 92 -8.79 8.71 -5.62
CA SER A 92 -7.78 7.69 -5.35
C SER A 92 -7.67 6.67 -6.48
N TYR A 93 -6.58 5.91 -6.48
CA TYR A 93 -6.41 4.84 -7.46
C TYR A 93 -7.41 3.69 -7.21
N PRO A 94 -7.99 3.08 -8.25
CA PRO A 94 -9.12 2.16 -8.10
C PRO A 94 -8.93 0.99 -7.13
N ILE A 95 -7.73 0.46 -6.96
CA ILE A 95 -7.51 -0.65 -6.03
C ILE A 95 -7.76 -0.25 -4.56
N HIS A 96 -7.58 1.02 -4.21
CA HIS A 96 -7.75 1.50 -2.84
C HIS A 96 -9.19 1.40 -2.34
N PRO A 97 -10.24 1.80 -3.09
CA PRO A 97 -11.61 1.47 -2.70
C PRO A 97 -12.02 0.04 -3.09
N TYR A 98 -11.77 -0.37 -4.34
CA TYR A 98 -12.36 -1.61 -4.86
C TYR A 98 -11.73 -2.88 -4.30
N GLY A 99 -10.46 -2.88 -3.95
CA GLY A 99 -9.83 -4.02 -3.28
C GLY A 99 -10.50 -4.35 -1.96
N PHE A 100 -10.96 -3.33 -1.23
CA PHE A 100 -11.65 -3.49 0.04
C PHE A 100 -13.16 -3.76 -0.12
N VAL A 101 -13.80 -3.20 -1.15
CA VAL A 101 -15.18 -3.54 -1.52
C VAL A 101 -15.33 -5.03 -1.84
N ILE A 102 -14.35 -5.62 -2.53
CA ILE A 102 -14.35 -7.06 -2.84
C ILE A 102 -14.34 -7.91 -1.56
N ALA A 103 -13.67 -7.45 -0.51
CA ALA A 103 -13.70 -8.09 0.81
C ALA A 103 -15.02 -7.84 1.59
N GLY A 104 -15.93 -7.06 1.03
CA GLY A 104 -17.23 -6.73 1.65
C GLY A 104 -17.19 -5.51 2.57
N ALA A 105 -16.11 -4.72 2.54
CA ALA A 105 -15.99 -3.52 3.35
C ALA A 105 -16.83 -2.36 2.81
N ASP A 106 -17.26 -1.50 3.71
CA ASP A 106 -17.91 -0.22 3.45
C ASP A 106 -16.86 0.89 3.33
N ILE A 107 -16.76 1.53 2.17
CA ILE A 107 -15.81 2.62 1.94
C ILE A 107 -16.39 3.94 2.44
N ARG A 108 -15.61 4.64 3.25
CA ARG A 108 -15.87 6.01 3.68
C ARG A 108 -14.86 6.92 2.99
N HIS A 109 -15.32 7.64 1.99
CA HIS A 109 -14.47 8.56 1.26
C HIS A 109 -14.10 9.78 2.10
N VAL A 110 -12.82 10.13 2.07
CA VAL A 110 -12.28 11.33 2.69
C VAL A 110 -11.86 12.28 1.57
N PRO A 111 -12.50 13.42 1.39
CA PRO A 111 -12.11 14.38 0.35
C PRO A 111 -10.66 14.82 0.52
N ILE A 112 -9.95 14.94 -0.62
CA ILE A 112 -8.58 15.48 -0.66
C ILE A 112 -8.43 16.38 -1.88
N GLY A 113 -7.72 17.49 -1.72
CA GLY A 113 -7.50 18.48 -2.76
C GLY A 113 -6.92 19.79 -2.21
N GLU A 114 -6.56 20.73 -3.10
CA GLU A 114 -5.82 21.95 -2.78
C GLU A 114 -6.52 22.83 -1.73
N ASP A 115 -7.85 22.94 -1.78
CA ASP A 115 -8.65 23.79 -0.87
C ASP A 115 -9.33 22.99 0.25
N ILE A 116 -8.92 21.73 0.48
CA ILE A 116 -9.54 20.84 1.45
C ILE A 116 -8.63 20.64 2.65
N ASP A 117 -9.16 20.92 3.86
CA ASP A 117 -8.50 20.50 5.08
C ASP A 117 -8.72 19.00 5.30
N PHE A 118 -7.79 18.22 4.80
CA PHE A 118 -7.85 16.76 4.86
C PHE A 118 -8.05 16.22 6.28
N PHE A 119 -7.41 16.81 7.28
CA PHE A 119 -7.53 16.32 8.66
C PHE A 119 -8.91 16.62 9.26
N SER A 120 -9.50 17.75 8.93
CA SER A 120 -10.88 18.06 9.31
C SER A 120 -11.87 17.08 8.67
N GLU A 121 -11.68 16.76 7.40
CA GLU A 121 -12.50 15.75 6.69
C GLU A 121 -12.29 14.33 7.24
N LEU A 122 -11.07 13.98 7.58
CA LEU A 122 -10.72 12.69 8.17
C LEU A 122 -11.40 12.50 9.55
N GLU A 123 -11.34 13.52 10.40
CA GLU A 123 -12.03 13.53 11.70
C GLU A 123 -13.55 13.44 11.53
N SER A 124 -14.10 14.20 10.59
CA SER A 124 -15.53 14.16 10.25
C SER A 124 -15.95 12.76 9.79
N ALA A 125 -15.18 12.15 8.88
CA ALA A 125 -15.47 10.81 8.39
C ALA A 125 -15.38 9.77 9.52
N MET A 126 -14.39 9.86 10.39
CA MET A 126 -14.25 8.99 11.56
C MET A 126 -15.43 9.15 12.52
N LYS A 127 -15.81 10.38 12.84
CA LYS A 127 -16.88 10.69 13.78
C LYS A 127 -18.26 10.20 13.28
N ASN A 128 -18.51 10.38 11.98
CA ASN A 128 -19.83 10.11 11.38
C ASN A 128 -19.98 8.69 10.83
N SER A 129 -18.93 7.84 10.91
CA SER A 129 -19.02 6.46 10.44
C SER A 129 -19.57 5.51 11.51
N PHE A 130 -20.46 4.62 11.04
CA PHE A 130 -20.90 3.45 11.79
C PHE A 130 -20.94 2.24 10.84
N PRO A 131 -20.29 1.11 11.18
CA PRO A 131 -19.37 0.97 12.32
C PRO A 131 -18.15 1.89 12.21
N LYS A 132 -17.39 2.01 13.28
CA LYS A 132 -16.14 2.79 13.25
C LYS A 132 -15.13 2.18 12.26
N PRO A 133 -14.45 3.00 11.46
CA PRO A 133 -13.45 2.52 10.55
C PRO A 133 -12.32 1.74 11.23
N LYS A 134 -11.86 0.67 10.60
CA LYS A 134 -10.72 -0.15 11.05
C LYS A 134 -9.41 0.23 10.38
N MET A 135 -9.49 0.87 9.21
CA MET A 135 -8.34 1.18 8.37
C MET A 135 -8.46 2.53 7.71
N LEU A 136 -7.28 3.12 7.44
CA LEU A 136 -7.09 4.24 6.53
C LEU A 136 -6.08 3.79 5.45
N VAL A 137 -6.47 3.90 4.17
CA VAL A 137 -5.62 3.57 3.02
C VAL A 137 -5.15 4.86 2.38
N LEU A 138 -3.85 5.03 2.27
CA LEU A 138 -3.20 6.21 1.68
C LEU A 138 -2.37 5.82 0.46
N ASN A 139 -2.18 6.78 -0.44
CA ASN A 139 -1.28 6.68 -1.58
C ASN A 139 -0.64 8.05 -1.83
N PHE A 140 0.58 8.22 -1.40
CA PHE A 140 1.39 9.40 -1.64
C PHE A 140 2.83 9.00 -2.00
N PRO A 141 3.39 9.51 -3.12
CA PRO A 141 2.75 10.38 -4.13
C PRO A 141 1.48 9.78 -4.72
N GLY A 142 0.48 10.63 -4.99
CA GLY A 142 -0.89 10.24 -5.30
C GLY A 142 -1.14 9.88 -6.76
N ASN A 143 -1.94 8.87 -7.00
CA ASN A 143 -2.57 8.60 -8.29
C ASN A 143 -4.10 8.71 -8.12
N PRO A 144 -4.80 9.60 -8.84
CA PRO A 144 -4.35 10.42 -9.99
C PRO A 144 -3.87 11.83 -9.63
N SER A 145 -3.88 12.24 -8.36
CA SER A 145 -3.67 13.64 -7.96
C SER A 145 -2.24 14.16 -8.18
N THR A 146 -1.24 13.25 -8.29
CA THR A 146 0.20 13.57 -8.29
C THR A 146 0.71 14.28 -7.02
N GLU A 147 -0.15 14.42 -6.03
CA GLU A 147 0.14 15.11 -4.78
C GLU A 147 1.26 14.42 -4.01
N CYS A 148 2.22 15.21 -3.59
CA CYS A 148 3.31 14.79 -2.71
C CYS A 148 3.11 15.46 -1.34
N ILE A 149 3.47 14.77 -0.29
CA ILE A 149 3.32 15.24 1.09
C ILE A 149 4.63 15.11 1.85
N GLU A 150 4.77 15.94 2.88
CA GLU A 150 5.94 15.98 3.74
C GLU A 150 5.78 15.05 4.96
N LEU A 151 6.86 14.84 5.70
CA LEU A 151 6.91 13.92 6.83
C LEU A 151 5.92 14.29 7.95
N ASP A 152 5.70 15.58 8.20
CA ASP A 152 4.78 16.07 9.23
C ASP A 152 3.33 15.64 9.01
N PHE A 153 2.92 15.45 7.75
CA PHE A 153 1.63 14.87 7.43
C PHE A 153 1.52 13.44 7.95
N PHE A 154 2.55 12.61 7.72
CA PHE A 154 2.56 11.23 8.23
C PHE A 154 2.65 11.17 9.75
N GLU A 155 3.33 12.10 10.39
CA GLU A 155 3.34 12.21 11.86
C GLU A 155 1.93 12.44 12.42
N LYS A 156 1.16 13.33 11.79
CA LYS A 156 -0.25 13.58 12.14
C LYS A 156 -1.12 12.34 11.87
N ILE A 157 -0.91 11.65 10.72
CA ILE A 157 -1.62 10.40 10.42
C ILE A 157 -1.35 9.32 11.47
N VAL A 158 -0.10 9.15 11.88
CA VAL A 158 0.27 8.17 12.91
C VAL A 158 -0.37 8.52 14.26
N ALA A 159 -0.40 9.81 14.63
CA ALA A 159 -1.07 10.27 15.84
C ALA A 159 -2.57 9.96 15.80
N PHE A 160 -3.25 10.34 14.73
CA PHE A 160 -4.65 10.03 14.47
C PHE A 160 -4.94 8.52 14.54
N ALA A 161 -4.14 7.72 13.86
CA ALA A 161 -4.32 6.28 13.81
C ALA A 161 -4.16 5.61 15.19
N LYS A 162 -3.21 6.08 15.99
CA LYS A 162 -3.04 5.62 17.38
C LYS A 162 -4.21 6.00 18.27
N GLU A 163 -4.71 7.23 18.16
CA GLU A 163 -5.85 7.71 18.92
C GLU A 163 -7.10 6.88 18.65
N HIS A 164 -7.39 6.66 17.36
CA HIS A 164 -8.58 5.93 16.92
C HIS A 164 -8.40 4.41 16.85
N LYS A 165 -7.18 3.90 17.06
CA LYS A 165 -6.82 2.47 17.02
C LYS A 165 -7.13 1.82 15.69
N ILE A 166 -6.79 2.49 14.60
CA ILE A 166 -6.96 2.01 13.23
C ILE A 166 -5.62 1.65 12.58
N TRP A 167 -5.67 0.78 11.59
CA TRP A 167 -4.53 0.48 10.73
C TRP A 167 -4.33 1.58 9.68
N VAL A 168 -3.07 1.86 9.37
CA VAL A 168 -2.70 2.71 8.23
C VAL A 168 -2.00 1.85 7.20
N ILE A 169 -2.47 1.95 5.96
CA ILE A 169 -1.84 1.35 4.79
C ILE A 169 -1.36 2.48 3.91
N GLN A 170 -0.08 2.46 3.56
CA GLN A 170 0.51 3.38 2.59
C GLN A 170 0.92 2.59 1.35
N ASP A 171 0.25 2.84 0.21
CA ASP A 171 0.69 2.36 -1.10
C ASP A 171 1.73 3.35 -1.65
N LEU A 172 2.98 2.92 -1.71
CA LEU A 172 4.13 3.73 -2.13
C LEU A 172 4.65 3.20 -3.46
N ALA A 173 3.90 3.49 -4.53
CA ALA A 173 4.25 3.02 -5.87
C ALA A 173 5.27 3.94 -6.59
N TYR A 174 5.40 5.23 -6.15
CA TYR A 174 6.22 6.26 -6.80
C TYR A 174 7.36 6.79 -5.94
#